data_969da74e97d9217bd904a1a48d3c6817
#
_entry.id   969da74e97d9217bd904a1a48d3c6817
#
_cell.length_a   1.000
_cell.length_b   1.000
_cell.length_c   1.000
_cell.angle_alpha   90.00
_cell.angle_beta   90.00
_cell.angle_gamma   90.00
#
_symmetry.space_group_name_H-M   'P 1'
#
loop_
_entity.id
_entity.type
_entity.pdbx_description
1 polymer ?
#
loop_
_entity_poly.entity_id
_entity_poly.type
_entity_poly.pdbx_seq_one_letter_code
_entity_poly.pdbx_strand_id
1 'polypeptide(L)'
;RLPSVLLLMVVVLCAYMGYKTTDIIALYASDIMNYSQVKSAQIATFLLYARPTVAFVLTVFFIRYDATLLLFWGFVVSLFSSFLFCTGLITSALPIVFICSILTMAIGVYGLRTLYFSVMELGDIPLLATGTAVGLISIVGYTPDVFSGPLIGYLLEYYKGIEGYKYVFFMLFVCSLVGCFASWKYYKLFGKEAQRT
;
A
#
# COMPACT_ATOMS: atom_id res chain seq x y z
N ARG A 1 -18.06 -17.20 -0.75
CA ARG A 1 -18.00 -16.66 -2.13
C ARG A 1 -18.25 -15.15 -2.16
N LEU A 2 -19.39 -14.64 -1.72
CA LEU A 2 -19.61 -13.20 -1.56
C LEU A 2 -18.67 -12.55 -0.52
N PRO A 3 -18.41 -13.18 0.65
CA PRO A 3 -17.47 -12.65 1.62
C PRO A 3 -16.03 -12.52 1.13
N SER A 4 -15.53 -13.43 0.26
CA SER A 4 -14.17 -13.33 -0.29
C SER A 4 -14.03 -12.12 -1.20
N VAL A 5 -15.00 -11.88 -2.08
CA VAL A 5 -15.02 -10.71 -2.98
C VAL A 5 -15.07 -9.41 -2.19
N LEU A 6 -15.92 -9.31 -1.16
CA LEU A 6 -16.02 -8.13 -0.31
C LEU A 6 -14.72 -7.84 0.46
N LEU A 7 -14.09 -8.88 1.02
CA LEU A 7 -12.80 -8.72 1.70
C LEU A 7 -11.71 -8.26 0.74
N LEU A 8 -11.67 -8.82 -0.47
CA LEU A 8 -10.71 -8.40 -1.50
C LEU A 8 -10.95 -6.98 -1.99
N MET A 9 -12.21 -6.54 -2.13
CA MET A 9 -12.51 -5.13 -2.43
C MET A 9 -11.87 -4.19 -1.40
N VAL A 10 -12.03 -4.49 -0.11
CA VAL A 10 -11.42 -3.71 0.98
C VAL A 10 -9.90 -3.77 0.92
N VAL A 11 -9.33 -4.96 0.72
CA VAL A 11 -7.88 -5.17 0.61
C VAL A 11 -7.30 -4.34 -0.54
N VAL A 12 -7.90 -4.43 -1.73
CA VAL A 12 -7.41 -3.71 -2.92
C VAL A 12 -7.55 -2.20 -2.74
N LEU A 13 -8.67 -1.72 -2.20
CA LEU A 13 -8.88 -0.30 -1.90
C LEU A 13 -7.81 0.24 -0.95
N CYS A 14 -7.57 -0.46 0.16
CA CYS A 14 -6.57 -0.06 1.15
C CYS A 14 -5.14 -0.10 0.59
N ALA A 15 -4.80 -1.14 -0.18
CA ALA A 15 -3.50 -1.27 -0.82
C ALA A 15 -3.27 -0.18 -1.87
N TYR A 16 -4.31 0.14 -2.65
CA TYR A 16 -4.23 1.17 -3.69
C TYR A 16 -4.16 2.58 -3.10
N MET A 17 -4.80 2.82 -1.96
CA MET A 17 -4.63 4.06 -1.20
C MET A 17 -3.18 4.28 -0.78
N GLY A 18 -2.50 3.21 -0.32
CA GLY A 18 -1.05 3.23 -0.06
C GLY A 18 -0.25 3.61 -1.31
N TYR A 19 -0.57 3.02 -2.44
CA TYR A 19 0.10 3.32 -3.70
C TYR A 19 -0.02 4.80 -4.09
N LYS A 20 -1.20 5.41 -3.96
CA LYS A 20 -1.41 6.85 -4.23
C LYS A 20 -0.65 7.73 -3.25
N THR A 21 -0.51 7.30 -2.00
CA THR A 21 0.26 8.04 -1.00
C THR A 21 1.77 8.05 -1.31
N THR A 22 2.30 7.05 -2.05
CA THR A 22 3.72 7.09 -2.45
C THR A 22 4.06 8.24 -3.40
N ASP A 23 3.07 8.74 -4.15
CA ASP A 23 3.29 9.81 -5.13
C ASP A 23 3.67 11.15 -4.46
N ILE A 24 3.31 11.36 -3.18
CA ILE A 24 3.65 12.59 -2.43
C ILE A 24 5.03 12.57 -1.76
N ILE A 25 5.77 11.46 -1.81
CA ILE A 25 7.08 11.34 -1.14
C ILE A 25 8.11 12.33 -1.71
N ALA A 26 8.08 12.58 -3.01
CA ALA A 26 8.94 13.58 -3.63
C ALA A 26 8.63 15.00 -3.13
N LEU A 27 7.36 15.30 -2.93
CA LEU A 27 6.92 16.58 -2.37
C LEU A 27 7.31 16.69 -0.89
N TYR A 28 7.16 15.62 -0.11
CA TYR A 28 7.66 15.54 1.26
C TYR A 28 9.18 15.80 1.34
N ALA A 29 9.94 15.22 0.41
CA ALA A 29 11.39 15.41 0.34
C ALA A 29 11.78 16.87 0.04
N SER A 30 11.02 17.56 -0.81
CA SER A 30 11.20 18.98 -1.08
C SER A 30 10.81 19.85 0.12
N ASP A 31 9.63 19.66 0.66
CA ASP A 31 9.01 20.60 1.61
C ASP A 31 9.48 20.42 3.05
N ILE A 32 9.71 19.17 3.47
CA ILE A 32 10.05 18.83 4.86
C ILE A 32 11.53 18.52 5.02
N MET A 33 12.11 17.76 4.06
CA MET A 33 13.52 17.42 4.12
C MET A 33 14.43 18.54 3.56
N ASN A 34 13.84 19.59 2.98
CA ASN A 34 14.55 20.70 2.31
C ASN A 34 15.53 20.21 1.22
N TYR A 35 15.16 19.15 0.51
CA TYR A 35 15.97 18.66 -0.62
C TYR A 35 15.72 19.53 -1.85
N SER A 36 16.78 19.68 -2.68
CA SER A 36 16.64 20.36 -3.95
C SER A 36 15.63 19.62 -4.86
N GLN A 37 15.02 20.33 -5.81
CA GLN A 37 14.10 19.74 -6.78
C GLN A 37 14.71 18.53 -7.49
N VAL A 38 15.99 18.58 -7.82
CA VAL A 38 16.70 17.47 -8.47
C VAL A 38 16.77 16.24 -7.56
N LYS A 39 17.12 16.41 -6.27
CA LYS A 39 17.14 15.30 -5.30
C LYS A 39 15.76 14.71 -5.07
N SER A 40 14.74 15.55 -4.96
CA SER A 40 13.35 15.10 -4.80
C SER A 40 12.86 14.31 -6.01
N ALA A 41 13.21 14.75 -7.23
CA ALA A 41 12.93 14.01 -8.46
C ALA A 41 13.70 12.67 -8.53
N GLN A 42 14.93 12.61 -8.04
CA GLN A 42 15.69 11.35 -7.93
C GLN A 42 15.00 10.35 -7.01
N ILE A 43 14.40 10.80 -5.88
CA ILE A 43 13.63 9.95 -4.99
C ILE A 43 12.37 9.42 -5.69
N ALA A 44 11.64 10.26 -6.43
CA ALA A 44 10.50 9.81 -7.23
C ALA A 44 10.92 8.76 -8.26
N THR A 45 12.03 8.98 -8.96
CA THR A 45 12.59 8.04 -9.94
C THR A 45 13.00 6.72 -9.28
N PHE A 46 13.64 6.80 -8.11
CA PHE A 46 13.99 5.61 -7.33
C PHE A 46 12.73 4.79 -6.97
N LEU A 47 11.68 5.44 -6.48
CA LEU A 47 10.41 4.78 -6.18
C LEU A 47 9.76 4.15 -7.42
N LEU A 48 9.89 4.78 -8.59
CA LEU A 48 9.41 4.22 -9.85
C LEU A 48 10.12 2.90 -10.20
N TYR A 49 11.45 2.84 -10.06
CA TYR A 49 12.22 1.61 -10.27
C TYR A 49 12.03 0.58 -9.15
N ALA A 50 11.76 1.00 -7.92
CA ALA A 50 11.47 0.10 -6.82
C ALA A 50 10.19 -0.73 -7.06
N ARG A 51 9.21 -0.22 -7.82
CA ARG A 51 7.96 -0.94 -8.15
C ARG A 51 8.21 -2.30 -8.80
N PRO A 52 8.85 -2.40 -9.98
CA PRO A 52 9.13 -3.69 -10.61
C PRO A 52 10.12 -4.53 -9.81
N THR A 53 11.07 -3.91 -9.11
CA THR A 53 12.07 -4.63 -8.30
C THR A 53 11.41 -5.37 -7.14
N VAL A 54 10.55 -4.69 -6.38
CA VAL A 54 9.79 -5.30 -5.27
C VAL A 54 8.86 -6.39 -5.81
N ALA A 55 8.18 -6.14 -6.93
CA ALA A 55 7.31 -7.14 -7.55
C ALA A 55 8.08 -8.40 -7.93
N PHE A 56 9.25 -8.26 -8.55
CA PHE A 56 10.10 -9.40 -8.93
C PHE A 56 10.58 -10.19 -7.70
N VAL A 57 11.12 -9.49 -6.69
CA VAL A 57 11.60 -10.13 -5.46
C VAL A 57 10.47 -10.89 -4.76
N LEU A 58 9.30 -10.29 -4.62
CA LEU A 58 8.15 -10.92 -3.97
C LEU A 58 7.59 -12.09 -4.78
N THR A 59 7.62 -12.04 -6.11
CA THR A 59 7.20 -13.17 -6.93
C THR A 59 8.10 -14.39 -6.66
N VAL A 60 9.40 -14.18 -6.47
CA VAL A 60 10.33 -15.27 -6.10
C VAL A 60 10.03 -15.81 -4.70
N PHE A 61 9.69 -14.95 -3.74
CA PHE A 61 9.28 -15.36 -2.39
C PHE A 61 7.91 -16.04 -2.37
N PHE A 62 7.00 -15.65 -3.29
CA PHE A 62 5.67 -16.21 -3.40
C PHE A 62 5.69 -17.72 -3.70
N ILE A 63 6.67 -18.22 -4.47
CA ILE A 63 6.84 -19.65 -4.76
C ILE A 63 7.06 -20.49 -3.47
N ARG A 64 7.54 -19.86 -2.41
CA ARG A 64 7.92 -20.55 -1.15
C ARG A 64 6.96 -20.32 0.00
N TYR A 65 6.16 -19.26 -0.04
CA TYR A 65 5.32 -18.83 1.08
C TYR A 65 3.88 -18.62 0.64
N ASP A 66 2.97 -18.74 1.60
CA ASP A 66 1.54 -18.48 1.39
C ASP A 66 1.32 -16.99 1.04
N ALA A 67 0.72 -16.75 -0.13
CA ALA A 67 0.43 -15.39 -0.62
C ALA A 67 -0.48 -14.60 0.30
N THR A 68 -1.44 -15.28 0.94
CA THR A 68 -2.38 -14.63 1.86
C THR A 68 -1.69 -14.15 3.11
N LEU A 69 -0.68 -14.91 3.58
CA LEU A 69 0.16 -14.52 4.71
C LEU A 69 1.09 -13.36 4.33
N LEU A 70 1.70 -13.40 3.14
CA LEU A 70 2.52 -12.30 2.63
C LEU A 70 1.71 -11.01 2.46
N LEU A 71 0.46 -11.11 2.04
CA LEU A 71 -0.47 -9.98 1.94
C LEU A 71 -0.70 -9.33 3.33
N PHE A 72 -0.92 -10.13 4.36
CA PHE A 72 -1.03 -9.64 5.74
C PHE A 72 0.24 -8.91 6.19
N TRP A 73 1.41 -9.51 6.00
CA TRP A 73 2.68 -8.89 6.37
C TRP A 73 2.97 -7.62 5.57
N GLY A 74 2.57 -7.56 4.31
CA GLY A 74 2.64 -6.33 3.50
C GLY A 74 1.90 -5.15 4.14
N PHE A 75 0.68 -5.41 4.68
CA PHE A 75 -0.05 -4.39 5.43
C PHE A 75 0.60 -4.04 6.76
N VAL A 76 1.17 -4.99 7.48
CA VAL A 76 1.92 -4.72 8.73
C VAL A 76 3.12 -3.81 8.46
N VAL A 77 3.88 -4.09 7.40
CA VAL A 77 5.02 -3.26 6.98
C VAL A 77 4.55 -1.85 6.58
N SER A 78 3.46 -1.75 5.81
CA SER A 78 2.85 -0.47 5.43
C SER A 78 2.34 0.32 6.64
N LEU A 79 1.73 -0.37 7.61
CA LEU A 79 1.26 0.22 8.87
C LEU A 79 2.43 0.82 9.67
N PHE A 80 3.53 0.07 9.80
CA PHE A 80 4.71 0.53 10.51
C PHE A 80 5.33 1.76 9.84
N SER A 81 5.48 1.73 8.52
CA SER A 81 6.02 2.87 7.77
C SER A 81 5.12 4.11 7.88
N SER A 82 3.81 3.98 7.70
CA SER A 82 2.87 5.10 7.83
C SER A 82 2.85 5.67 9.23
N PHE A 83 2.97 4.83 10.27
CA PHE A 83 3.12 5.28 11.65
C PHE A 83 4.35 6.17 11.85
N LEU A 84 5.52 5.77 11.31
CA LEU A 84 6.74 6.59 11.40
C LEU A 84 6.54 7.98 10.78
N PHE A 85 5.90 8.08 9.62
CA PHE A 85 5.58 9.37 9.00
C PHE A 85 4.55 10.17 9.80
N CYS A 86 3.55 9.51 10.41
CA CYS A 86 2.54 10.16 11.27
C CYS A 86 3.13 10.83 12.48
N THR A 87 4.21 10.29 13.07
CA THR A 87 4.85 10.88 14.27
C THR A 87 5.44 12.26 14.00
N GLY A 88 5.72 12.59 12.73
CA GLY A 88 6.40 13.81 12.33
C GLY A 88 7.87 13.88 12.76
N LEU A 89 8.45 12.77 13.22
CA LEU A 89 9.87 12.69 13.61
C LEU A 89 10.81 12.72 12.39
N ILE A 90 10.29 12.44 11.20
CA ILE A 90 11.07 12.40 9.97
C ILE A 90 11.23 13.83 9.46
N THR A 91 12.35 14.46 9.82
CA THR A 91 12.70 15.81 9.43
C THR A 91 14.09 15.83 8.77
N SER A 92 14.50 16.99 8.28
CA SER A 92 15.82 17.19 7.66
C SER A 92 17.00 16.81 8.57
N ALA A 93 16.78 16.71 9.90
CA ALA A 93 17.78 16.27 10.86
C ALA A 93 18.06 14.75 10.82
N LEU A 94 17.14 13.95 10.26
CA LEU A 94 17.22 12.48 10.27
C LEU A 94 17.13 11.87 8.86
N PRO A 95 18.08 12.16 7.96
CA PRO A 95 18.01 11.71 6.55
C PRO A 95 18.04 10.18 6.41
N ILE A 96 18.76 9.47 7.28
CA ILE A 96 18.83 8.00 7.25
C ILE A 96 17.46 7.39 7.60
N VAL A 97 16.79 7.94 8.61
CA VAL A 97 15.44 7.47 9.01
C VAL A 97 14.45 7.68 7.87
N PHE A 98 14.54 8.82 7.17
CA PHE A 98 13.72 9.09 5.99
C PHE A 98 13.91 8.03 4.90
N ILE A 99 15.16 7.73 4.53
CA ILE A 99 15.46 6.72 3.49
C ILE A 99 14.97 5.33 3.92
N CYS A 100 15.24 4.91 5.17
CA CYS A 100 14.74 3.63 5.69
C CYS A 100 13.21 3.56 5.68
N SER A 101 12.53 4.64 6.05
CA SER A 101 11.06 4.72 6.04
C SER A 101 10.48 4.62 4.64
N ILE A 102 11.11 5.26 3.64
CA ILE A 102 10.72 5.15 2.23
C ILE A 102 10.89 3.71 1.73
N LEU A 103 12.03 3.07 2.02
CA LEU A 103 12.28 1.68 1.62
C LEU A 103 11.25 0.73 2.23
N THR A 104 10.98 0.88 3.53
CA THR A 104 9.97 0.09 4.23
C THR A 104 8.58 0.30 3.61
N MET A 105 8.21 1.55 3.33
CA MET A 105 6.95 1.88 2.68
C MET A 105 6.85 1.29 1.28
N ALA A 106 7.93 1.39 0.48
CA ALA A 106 7.97 0.83 -0.87
C ALA A 106 7.78 -0.69 -0.87
N ILE A 107 8.46 -1.41 0.05
CA ILE A 107 8.30 -2.86 0.21
C ILE A 107 6.86 -3.21 0.57
N GLY A 108 6.27 -2.54 1.56
CA GLY A 108 4.90 -2.79 1.99
C GLY A 108 3.90 -2.52 0.87
N VAL A 109 3.88 -1.29 0.36
CA VAL A 109 2.86 -0.83 -0.61
C VAL A 109 2.97 -1.53 -1.96
N TYR A 110 4.18 -1.63 -2.53
CA TYR A 110 4.36 -2.29 -3.83
C TYR A 110 4.23 -3.80 -3.74
N GLY A 111 4.59 -4.36 -2.57
CA GLY A 111 4.33 -5.76 -2.26
C GLY A 111 2.85 -6.09 -2.25
N LEU A 112 2.05 -5.29 -1.56
CA LEU A 112 0.60 -5.44 -1.55
C LEU A 112 0.02 -5.40 -2.96
N ARG A 113 0.49 -4.46 -3.79
CA ARG A 113 0.03 -4.31 -5.17
C ARG A 113 0.32 -5.55 -6.04
N THR A 114 1.44 -6.22 -5.80
CA THR A 114 1.78 -7.46 -6.51
C THR A 114 0.91 -8.63 -6.06
N LEU A 115 0.61 -8.71 -4.77
CA LEU A 115 0.00 -9.89 -4.17
C LEU A 115 -1.52 -9.94 -4.25
N TYR A 116 -2.23 -8.79 -4.23
CA TYR A 116 -3.68 -8.82 -4.09
C TYR A 116 -4.42 -9.49 -5.27
N PHE A 117 -3.88 -9.46 -6.47
CA PHE A 117 -4.46 -10.20 -7.59
C PHE A 117 -4.14 -11.70 -7.54
N SER A 118 -2.93 -12.06 -7.12
CA SER A 118 -2.54 -13.47 -6.96
C SER A 118 -3.40 -14.19 -5.93
N VAL A 119 -3.86 -13.48 -4.90
CA VAL A 119 -4.71 -14.04 -3.84
C VAL A 119 -6.16 -14.27 -4.29
N MET A 120 -6.60 -13.63 -5.38
CA MET A 120 -7.97 -13.79 -5.89
C MET A 120 -8.26 -15.23 -6.34
N GLU A 121 -7.28 -15.94 -6.90
CA GLU A 121 -7.43 -17.34 -7.33
C GLU A 121 -7.73 -18.27 -6.15
N LEU A 122 -7.28 -17.90 -4.95
CA LEU A 122 -7.49 -18.67 -3.74
C LEU A 122 -8.88 -18.45 -3.10
N GLY A 123 -9.64 -17.47 -3.58
CA GLY A 123 -10.93 -17.06 -3.00
C GLY A 123 -12.13 -17.92 -3.34
N ASP A 124 -11.93 -19.14 -3.90
CA ASP A 124 -13.00 -20.07 -4.30
C ASP A 124 -14.04 -19.43 -5.23
N ILE A 125 -13.55 -18.55 -6.14
CA ILE A 125 -14.38 -17.85 -7.13
C ILE A 125 -14.52 -18.76 -8.35
N PRO A 126 -15.76 -19.16 -8.77
CA PRO A 126 -15.96 -19.98 -9.95
C PRO A 126 -15.38 -19.32 -11.19
N LEU A 127 -14.73 -20.09 -12.07
CA LEU A 127 -14.12 -19.59 -13.31
C LEU A 127 -15.08 -18.72 -14.14
N LEU A 128 -16.36 -19.11 -14.21
CA LEU A 128 -17.41 -18.36 -14.94
C LEU A 128 -17.70 -16.99 -14.30
N ALA A 129 -17.45 -16.81 -13.01
CA ALA A 129 -17.69 -15.57 -12.28
C ALA A 129 -16.41 -14.74 -12.07
N THR A 130 -15.23 -15.27 -12.42
CA THR A 130 -13.94 -14.62 -12.16
C THR A 130 -13.87 -13.24 -12.83
N GLY A 131 -14.26 -13.11 -14.10
CA GLY A 131 -14.26 -11.83 -14.80
C GLY A 131 -15.13 -10.77 -14.11
N THR A 132 -16.33 -11.14 -13.68
CA THR A 132 -17.25 -10.26 -12.96
C THR A 132 -16.69 -9.87 -11.58
N ALA A 133 -16.10 -10.83 -10.85
CA ALA A 133 -15.50 -10.58 -9.56
C ALA A 133 -14.29 -9.63 -9.68
N VAL A 134 -13.40 -9.86 -10.65
CA VAL A 134 -12.26 -8.96 -10.95
C VAL A 134 -12.76 -7.56 -11.29
N GLY A 135 -13.78 -7.46 -12.14
CA GLY A 135 -14.38 -6.17 -12.53
C GLY A 135 -14.92 -5.40 -11.30
N LEU A 136 -15.70 -6.07 -10.44
CA LEU A 136 -16.24 -5.45 -9.23
C LEU A 136 -15.14 -5.04 -8.24
N ILE A 137 -14.15 -5.91 -8.02
CA ILE A 137 -13.03 -5.61 -7.12
C ILE A 137 -12.23 -4.42 -7.66
N SER A 138 -12.02 -4.35 -8.98
CA SER A 138 -11.28 -3.25 -9.61
C SER A 138 -12.05 -1.94 -9.53
N ILE A 139 -13.37 -1.93 -9.76
CA ILE A 139 -14.20 -0.72 -9.64
C ILE A 139 -14.08 -0.13 -8.24
N VAL A 140 -14.25 -0.93 -7.20
CA VAL A 140 -14.15 -0.47 -5.81
C VAL A 140 -12.69 -0.16 -5.45
N GLY A 141 -11.77 -1.07 -5.80
CA GLY A 141 -10.37 -0.99 -5.40
C GLY A 141 -9.64 0.22 -5.97
N TYR A 142 -10.03 0.70 -7.17
CA TYR A 142 -9.40 1.86 -7.80
C TYR A 142 -10.17 3.18 -7.59
N THR A 143 -11.22 3.20 -6.77
CA THR A 143 -11.88 4.46 -6.38
C THR A 143 -10.94 5.52 -5.80
N PRO A 144 -9.81 5.18 -5.11
CA PRO A 144 -8.85 6.19 -4.69
C PRO A 144 -8.31 7.08 -5.81
N ASP A 145 -8.29 6.63 -7.07
CA ASP A 145 -7.90 7.49 -8.20
C ASP A 145 -8.79 8.73 -8.32
N VAL A 146 -10.05 8.62 -7.94
CA VAL A 146 -11.02 9.71 -8.04
C VAL A 146 -10.88 10.71 -6.90
N PHE A 147 -10.71 10.23 -5.66
CA PHE A 147 -10.79 11.09 -4.48
C PHE A 147 -9.46 11.36 -3.77
N SER A 148 -8.44 10.49 -3.92
CA SER A 148 -7.19 10.64 -3.15
C SER A 148 -6.44 11.92 -3.50
N GLY A 149 -6.35 12.28 -4.79
CA GLY A 149 -5.69 13.51 -5.23
C GLY A 149 -6.30 14.77 -4.61
N PRO A 150 -7.61 15.01 -4.82
CA PRO A 150 -8.30 16.13 -4.18
C PRO A 150 -8.22 16.14 -2.66
N LEU A 151 -8.34 14.98 -2.02
CA LEU A 151 -8.26 14.86 -0.56
C LEU A 151 -6.87 15.19 -0.03
N ILE A 152 -5.82 14.64 -0.65
CA ILE A 152 -4.43 14.92 -0.28
C ILE A 152 -4.12 16.41 -0.52
N GLY A 153 -4.53 16.95 -1.68
CA GLY A 153 -4.34 18.36 -1.98
C GLY A 153 -5.01 19.27 -0.94
N TYR A 154 -6.26 18.97 -0.57
CA TYR A 154 -6.97 19.70 0.47
C TYR A 154 -6.24 19.65 1.82
N LEU A 155 -5.76 18.48 2.24
CA LEU A 155 -5.05 18.32 3.51
C LEU A 155 -3.74 19.11 3.53
N LEU A 156 -2.97 19.11 2.43
CA LEU A 156 -1.71 19.83 2.34
C LEU A 156 -1.91 21.35 2.22
N GLU A 157 -2.99 21.82 1.63
CA GLU A 157 -3.31 23.23 1.52
C GLU A 157 -3.84 23.81 2.85
N TYR A 158 -4.75 23.06 3.50
CA TYR A 158 -5.38 23.50 4.74
C TYR A 158 -4.42 23.44 5.95
N TYR A 159 -3.68 22.34 6.07
CA TYR A 159 -2.67 22.14 7.13
C TYR A 159 -1.26 22.34 6.55
N LYS A 160 -0.69 23.53 6.76
CA LYS A 160 0.62 23.87 6.20
C LYS A 160 1.78 23.13 6.86
N GLY A 161 2.82 22.85 6.06
CA GLY A 161 4.05 22.22 6.54
C GLY A 161 3.86 20.76 6.95
N ILE A 162 4.55 20.32 7.97
CA ILE A 162 4.58 18.91 8.40
C ILE A 162 3.22 18.37 8.84
N GLU A 163 2.33 19.23 9.35
CA GLU A 163 1.02 18.81 9.85
C GLU A 163 0.14 18.26 8.71
N GLY A 164 0.13 18.86 7.53
CA GLY A 164 -0.59 18.33 6.38
C GLY A 164 -0.14 16.92 6.01
N TYR A 165 1.17 16.72 6.00
CA TYR A 165 1.73 15.39 5.73
C TYR A 165 1.38 14.36 6.82
N LYS A 166 1.36 14.75 8.10
CA LYS A 166 0.91 13.85 9.17
C LYS A 166 -0.50 13.35 8.94
N TYR A 167 -1.44 14.22 8.54
CA TYR A 167 -2.82 13.81 8.22
C TYR A 167 -2.88 12.87 7.03
N VAL A 168 -2.11 13.13 5.98
CA VAL A 168 -2.06 12.23 4.81
C VAL A 168 -1.53 10.85 5.20
N PHE A 169 -0.44 10.79 5.98
CA PHE A 169 0.08 9.49 6.43
C PHE A 169 -0.80 8.84 7.50
N PHE A 170 -1.55 9.62 8.30
CA PHE A 170 -2.56 9.08 9.20
C PHE A 170 -3.69 8.38 8.44
N MET A 171 -4.13 8.96 7.33
CA MET A 171 -5.10 8.31 6.43
C MET A 171 -4.55 6.97 5.91
N LEU A 172 -3.28 6.93 5.48
CA LEU A 172 -2.62 5.68 5.09
C LEU A 172 -2.54 4.69 6.25
N PHE A 173 -2.24 5.15 7.46
CA PHE A 173 -2.18 4.33 8.68
C PHE A 173 -3.53 3.65 8.94
N VAL A 174 -4.63 4.40 8.88
CA VAL A 174 -5.99 3.87 9.05
C VAL A 174 -6.32 2.85 7.95
N CYS A 175 -6.02 3.16 6.68
CA CYS A 175 -6.21 2.22 5.57
C CYS A 175 -5.39 0.94 5.77
N SER A 176 -4.12 1.05 6.20
CA SER A 176 -3.27 -0.11 6.45
C SER A 176 -3.80 -0.97 7.61
N LEU A 177 -4.36 -0.35 8.64
CA LEU A 177 -4.98 -1.05 9.78
C LEU A 177 -6.24 -1.82 9.34
N VAL A 178 -7.10 -1.19 8.55
CA VAL A 178 -8.28 -1.86 7.97
C VAL A 178 -7.85 -2.99 7.04
N GLY A 179 -6.82 -2.76 6.22
CA GLY A 179 -6.22 -3.76 5.33
C GLY A 179 -5.62 -4.95 6.08
N CYS A 180 -4.93 -4.71 7.21
CA CYS A 180 -4.44 -5.77 8.10
C CYS A 180 -5.57 -6.65 8.59
N PHE A 181 -6.66 -6.04 9.07
CA PHE A 181 -7.82 -6.80 9.56
C PHE A 181 -8.49 -7.61 8.44
N ALA A 182 -8.70 -7.00 7.28
CA ALA A 182 -9.33 -7.65 6.13
C ALA A 182 -8.47 -8.81 5.59
N SER A 183 -7.16 -8.61 5.45
CA SER A 183 -6.22 -9.65 4.97
C SER A 183 -6.06 -10.79 5.98
N TRP A 184 -6.03 -10.49 7.28
CA TRP A 184 -5.99 -11.51 8.31
C TRP A 184 -7.27 -12.37 8.33
N LYS A 185 -8.44 -11.74 8.18
CA LYS A 185 -9.70 -12.46 8.06
C LYS A 185 -9.76 -13.31 6.79
N TYR A 186 -9.24 -12.77 5.68
CA TYR A 186 -9.10 -13.51 4.43
C TYR A 186 -8.19 -14.73 4.58
N TYR A 187 -7.03 -14.59 5.20
CA TYR A 187 -6.10 -15.68 5.50
C TYR A 187 -6.76 -16.78 6.33
N LYS A 188 -7.52 -16.41 7.37
CA LYS A 188 -8.21 -17.40 8.21
C LYS A 188 -9.28 -18.20 7.46
N LEU A 189 -9.94 -17.59 6.50
CA LEU A 189 -11.04 -18.22 5.75
C LEU A 189 -10.54 -19.04 4.57
N PHE A 190 -9.48 -18.59 3.88
CA PHE A 190 -9.06 -19.15 2.59
C PHE A 190 -7.60 -19.62 2.54
N GLY A 191 -6.72 -19.15 3.41
CA GLY A 191 -5.28 -19.50 3.39
C GLY A 191 -4.96 -20.95 3.76
N LYS A 192 -5.82 -21.63 4.50
CA LYS A 192 -5.61 -23.04 4.89
C LYS A 192 -5.95 -24.06 3.79
N GLU A 193 -6.72 -23.66 2.79
CA GLU A 193 -7.06 -24.56 1.68
C GLU A 193 -5.95 -24.66 0.64
N ALA A 194 -5.15 -23.62 0.46
CA ALA A 194 -3.99 -23.61 -0.44
C ALA A 194 -2.85 -24.58 -0.04
N GLN A 195 -2.85 -25.07 1.20
CA GLN A 195 -1.86 -26.06 1.68
C GLN A 195 -2.32 -27.54 1.47
N ARG A 196 -3.51 -27.75 0.93
CA ARG A 196 -4.08 -29.11 0.76
C ARG A 196 -4.12 -29.59 -0.70
N THR A 197 -3.76 -28.73 -1.65
CA THR A 197 -3.59 -29.07 -3.07
C THR A 197 -2.12 -29.05 -3.47
#